data_63876aa7190cadc14f2bc4cfdbe90350
#
_entry.id   63876aa7190cadc14f2bc4cfdbe90350
#
_cell.length_a   1.000
_cell.length_b   1.000
_cell.length_c   1.000
_cell.angle_alpha   90.00
_cell.angle_beta   90.00
_cell.angle_gamma   90.00
#
_symmetry.space_group_name_H-M   'P 1'
#
loop_
_entity.id
_entity.type
_entity.pdbx_description
1 polymer ?
#
loop_
_entity_poly.entity_id
_entity_poly.type
_entity_poly.pdbx_seq_one_letter_code
_entity_poly.pdbx_strand_id
1 'polypeptide(L)'
;MDKKMMAASTSMLLLKLLEEEDMYGYQMIRKLEERSDHVFSLKEGTMYPVLHALEEQGAVESYEKAAESGRMRKYYHLTKKGERLLGKKKEEWEKYEKAVHAVLE
;
A
#
# COMPACT_ATOMS: atom_id res chain seq x y z
N MET A 1 -15.07 1.58 -8.49
CA MET A 1 -14.23 2.76 -8.14
C MET A 1 -13.38 3.17 -9.33
N ASP A 2 -13.24 4.47 -9.53
CA ASP A 2 -12.41 5.03 -10.60
C ASP A 2 -10.93 4.64 -10.41
N LYS A 3 -10.31 4.13 -11.46
CA LYS A 3 -8.91 3.69 -11.43
C LYS A 3 -7.94 4.81 -11.05
N LYS A 4 -8.23 6.04 -11.46
CA LYS A 4 -7.37 7.19 -11.13
C LYS A 4 -7.42 7.52 -9.65
N MET A 5 -8.59 7.40 -9.04
CA MET A 5 -8.75 7.62 -7.60
C MET A 5 -8.01 6.55 -6.82
N MET A 6 -8.08 5.31 -7.25
CA MET A 6 -7.34 4.20 -6.63
C MET A 6 -5.83 4.41 -6.74
N ALA A 7 -5.36 4.78 -7.94
CA ALA A 7 -3.93 4.95 -8.17
C ALA A 7 -3.31 6.01 -7.25
N ALA A 8 -4.06 7.08 -6.99
CA ALA A 8 -3.56 8.16 -6.14
C ALA A 8 -3.32 7.73 -4.69
N SER A 9 -4.02 6.72 -4.22
CA SER A 9 -3.90 6.25 -2.83
C SER A 9 -3.19 4.90 -2.68
N THR A 10 -2.92 4.21 -3.78
CA THR A 10 -2.37 2.84 -3.71
C THR A 10 -1.08 2.75 -2.89
N SER A 11 -0.10 3.62 -3.15
CA SER A 11 1.17 3.56 -2.42
C SER A 11 0.98 3.81 -0.93
N MET A 12 0.14 4.77 -0.56
CA MET A 12 -0.17 5.06 0.84
C MET A 12 -0.80 3.85 1.52
N LEU A 13 -1.74 3.20 0.85
CA LEU A 13 -2.44 2.05 1.42
C LEU A 13 -1.52 0.85 1.60
N LEU A 14 -0.63 0.60 0.63
CA LEU A 14 0.34 -0.48 0.75
C LEU A 14 1.33 -0.22 1.90
N LEU A 15 1.81 1.01 2.03
CA LEU A 15 2.69 1.37 3.14
C LEU A 15 1.99 1.17 4.48
N LYS A 16 0.71 1.51 4.56
CA LYS A 16 -0.08 1.32 5.79
C LYS A 16 -0.19 -0.15 6.17
N LEU A 17 -0.44 -1.03 5.21
CA LEU A 17 -0.50 -2.45 5.48
C LEU A 17 0.84 -2.97 6.03
N LEU A 18 1.95 -2.53 5.43
CA LEU A 18 3.27 -2.95 5.84
C LEU A 18 3.72 -2.35 7.17
N GLU A 19 3.10 -1.26 7.60
CA GLU A 19 3.34 -0.70 8.93
C GLU A 19 2.89 -1.68 10.01
N GLU A 20 1.85 -2.44 9.74
CA GLU A 20 1.30 -3.39 10.71
C GLU A 20 2.10 -4.69 10.79
N GLU A 21 2.52 -5.21 9.65
CA GLU A 21 3.36 -6.40 9.58
C GLU A 21 3.94 -6.55 8.18
N ASP A 22 5.01 -7.31 8.08
CA ASP A 22 5.57 -7.67 6.77
C ASP A 22 4.58 -8.57 6.05
N MET A 23 4.44 -8.36 4.74
CA MET A 23 3.51 -9.14 3.93
C MET A 23 4.10 -9.42 2.55
N TYR A 24 3.67 -10.54 1.95
CA TYR A 24 3.93 -10.78 0.54
C TYR A 24 2.77 -10.21 -0.29
N GLY A 25 2.99 -10.08 -1.60
CA GLY A 25 2.05 -9.36 -2.46
C GLY A 25 0.60 -9.80 -2.37
N TYR A 26 0.37 -11.11 -2.44
CA TYR A 26 -0.99 -11.63 -2.39
C TYR A 26 -1.70 -11.34 -1.07
N GLN A 27 -0.95 -11.36 0.05
CA GLN A 27 -1.50 -10.97 1.35
C GLN A 27 -1.98 -9.51 1.34
N MET A 28 -1.19 -8.64 0.74
CA MET A 28 -1.55 -7.22 0.65
C MET A 28 -2.83 -7.03 -0.17
N ILE A 29 -2.94 -7.74 -1.29
CA ILE A 29 -4.13 -7.68 -2.13
C ILE A 29 -5.37 -8.08 -1.33
N ARG A 30 -5.30 -9.19 -0.63
CA ARG A 30 -6.42 -9.72 0.15
C ARG A 30 -6.77 -8.80 1.32
N LYS A 31 -5.75 -8.33 2.05
CA LYS A 31 -5.95 -7.43 3.20
C LYS A 31 -6.63 -6.14 2.77
N LEU A 32 -6.16 -5.57 1.66
CA LEU A 32 -6.72 -4.33 1.15
C LEU A 32 -8.19 -4.51 0.76
N GLU A 33 -8.49 -5.60 0.09
CA GLU A 33 -9.87 -5.91 -0.31
C GLU A 33 -10.78 -6.09 0.91
N GLU A 34 -10.33 -6.86 1.90
CA GLU A 34 -11.08 -7.09 3.12
C GLU A 34 -11.34 -5.80 3.90
N ARG A 35 -10.32 -4.99 4.09
CA ARG A 35 -10.43 -3.76 4.89
C ARG A 35 -11.26 -2.69 4.23
N SER A 36 -11.29 -2.67 2.93
CA SER A 36 -12.07 -1.68 2.17
C SER A 36 -13.48 -2.16 1.85
N ASP A 37 -13.87 -3.31 2.38
CA ASP A 37 -15.16 -3.93 2.08
C ASP A 37 -15.35 -4.07 0.57
N HIS A 38 -14.32 -4.59 -0.09
CA HIS A 38 -14.27 -4.85 -1.54
C HIS A 38 -14.29 -3.60 -2.43
N VAL A 39 -14.11 -2.42 -1.84
CA VAL A 39 -14.01 -1.19 -2.63
C VAL A 39 -12.71 -1.15 -3.41
N PHE A 40 -11.60 -1.57 -2.77
CA PHE A 40 -10.31 -1.64 -3.45
C PHE A 40 -10.02 -3.07 -3.89
N SER A 41 -10.02 -3.28 -5.20
CA SER A 41 -9.68 -4.56 -5.80
C SER A 41 -8.40 -4.38 -6.60
N LEU A 42 -7.27 -4.49 -5.90
CA LEU A 42 -5.95 -4.26 -6.48
C LEU A 42 -5.47 -5.52 -7.20
N LYS A 43 -4.96 -5.35 -8.40
CA LYS A 43 -4.41 -6.45 -9.20
C LYS A 43 -2.88 -6.44 -9.15
N GLU A 44 -2.29 -7.62 -9.32
CA GLU A 44 -0.84 -7.78 -9.32
C GLU A 44 -0.15 -6.85 -10.31
N GLY A 45 -0.68 -6.74 -11.53
CA GLY A 45 -0.10 -5.90 -12.56
C GLY A 45 -0.06 -4.42 -12.21
N THR A 46 -0.91 -3.98 -11.28
CA THR A 46 -0.91 -2.60 -10.78
C THR A 46 -0.04 -2.48 -9.52
N MET A 47 -0.11 -3.47 -8.65
CA MET A 47 0.57 -3.44 -7.35
C MET A 47 2.09 -3.53 -7.46
N TYR A 48 2.61 -4.50 -8.23
CA TYR A 48 4.05 -4.74 -8.27
C TYR A 48 4.86 -3.55 -8.79
N PRO A 49 4.42 -2.81 -9.81
CA PRO A 49 5.12 -1.59 -10.20
C PRO A 49 5.19 -0.55 -9.08
N VAL A 50 4.12 -0.43 -8.27
CA VAL A 50 4.10 0.49 -7.14
C VAL A 50 5.09 0.04 -6.06
N LEU A 51 5.09 -1.26 -5.71
CA LEU A 51 6.04 -1.81 -4.76
C LEU A 51 7.48 -1.65 -5.23
N HIS A 52 7.72 -1.85 -6.52
CA HIS A 52 9.05 -1.68 -7.10
C HIS A 52 9.53 -0.24 -6.96
N ALA A 53 8.66 0.72 -7.25
CA ALA A 53 8.99 2.13 -7.09
C ALA A 53 9.27 2.49 -5.63
N LEU A 54 8.48 1.95 -4.69
CA LEU A 54 8.70 2.16 -3.26
C LEU A 54 10.02 1.55 -2.80
N GLU A 55 10.39 0.41 -3.36
CA GLU A 55 11.67 -0.24 -3.05
C GLU A 55 12.84 0.61 -3.56
N GLU A 56 12.73 1.13 -4.77
CA GLU A 56 13.75 2.03 -5.33
C GLU A 56 13.93 3.29 -4.51
N GLN A 57 12.85 3.80 -3.94
CA GLN A 57 12.87 4.97 -3.06
C GLN A 57 13.41 4.66 -1.66
N GLY A 58 13.61 3.38 -1.36
CA GLY A 58 14.06 2.96 -0.04
C GLY A 58 12.95 2.95 1.00
N ALA A 59 11.70 3.06 0.59
CA ALA A 59 10.56 3.05 1.50
C ALA A 59 10.20 1.64 1.97
N VAL A 60 10.50 0.63 1.16
CA VAL A 60 10.32 -0.76 1.53
C VAL A 60 11.56 -1.57 1.14
N GLU A 61 11.74 -2.70 1.82
CA GLU A 61 12.79 -3.68 1.51
C GLU A 61 12.09 -5.01 1.27
N SER A 62 12.69 -5.85 0.45
CA SER A 62 12.13 -7.17 0.18
C SER A 62 13.09 -8.28 0.60
N TYR A 63 12.53 -9.42 0.95
CA TYR A 63 13.29 -10.62 1.31
C TYR A 63 12.44 -11.85 1.02
N GLU A 64 13.11 -13.00 0.85
CA GLU A 64 12.41 -14.24 0.62
C GLU A 64 12.29 -15.04 1.91
N LYS A 65 11.13 -15.66 2.08
CA LYS A 65 10.83 -16.47 3.26
C LYS A 65 9.83 -17.55 2.89
N ALA A 66 9.95 -18.73 3.50
CA ALA A 66 8.97 -19.79 3.30
C ALA A 66 7.65 -19.43 3.97
N ALA A 67 6.55 -19.54 3.21
CA ALA A 67 5.20 -19.41 3.76
C ALA A 67 4.83 -20.70 4.49
N GLU A 68 3.68 -20.71 5.15
CA GLU A 68 3.19 -21.90 5.86
C GLU A 68 3.12 -23.14 4.98
N SER A 69 2.80 -22.97 3.71
CA SER A 69 2.76 -24.06 2.73
C SER A 69 4.14 -24.62 2.37
N GLY A 70 5.21 -23.99 2.86
CA GLY A 70 6.58 -24.32 2.49
C GLY A 70 7.06 -23.64 1.22
N ARG A 71 6.17 -22.96 0.51
CA ARG A 71 6.49 -22.25 -0.72
C ARG A 71 7.22 -20.94 -0.40
N MET A 72 8.30 -20.67 -1.13
CA MET A 72 9.03 -19.41 -0.96
C MET A 72 8.22 -18.24 -1.50
N ARG A 73 8.17 -17.16 -0.70
CA ARG A 73 7.45 -15.94 -1.03
C ARG A 73 8.35 -14.74 -0.84
N LYS A 74 8.14 -13.73 -1.66
CA LYS A 74 8.83 -12.45 -1.51
C LYS A 74 8.03 -11.56 -0.57
N TYR A 75 8.57 -11.32 0.61
CA TYR A 75 7.96 -10.45 1.61
C TYR A 75 8.49 -9.04 1.49
N TYR A 76 7.68 -8.09 1.89
CA TYR A 76 8.05 -6.67 1.92
C TYR A 76 8.00 -6.16 3.34
N HIS A 77 8.94 -5.31 3.67
CA HIS A 77 9.12 -4.72 5.00
C HIS A 77 9.16 -3.20 4.88
N LEU A 78 8.42 -2.51 5.75
CA LEU A 78 8.43 -1.05 5.80
C LEU A 78 9.71 -0.57 6.49
N THR A 79 10.45 0.31 5.83
CA THR A 79 11.65 0.92 6.41
C THR A 79 11.27 2.17 7.21
N LYS A 80 12.23 2.74 7.94
CA LYS A 80 12.01 4.01 8.63
C LYS A 80 11.70 5.13 7.64
N LYS A 81 12.35 5.10 6.50
CA LYS A 81 12.05 6.05 5.42
C LYS A 81 10.62 5.87 4.92
N GLY A 82 10.16 4.61 4.83
CA GLY A 82 8.78 4.30 4.47
C GLY A 82 7.78 4.81 5.49
N GLU A 83 8.10 4.72 6.78
CA GLU A 83 7.24 5.26 7.84
C GLU A 83 7.06 6.77 7.68
N ARG A 84 8.14 7.47 7.38
CA ARG A 84 8.10 8.93 7.16
C ARG A 84 7.29 9.27 5.91
N LEU A 85 7.48 8.49 4.86
CA LEU A 85 6.73 8.68 3.61
C LEU A 85 5.23 8.46 3.84
N LEU A 86 4.88 7.43 4.60
CA LEU A 86 3.48 7.15 4.95
C LEU A 86 2.87 8.34 5.69
N GLY A 87 3.58 8.86 6.69
CA GLY A 87 3.11 10.01 7.46
C GLY A 87 2.84 11.23 6.58
N LYS A 88 3.75 11.51 5.65
CA LYS A 88 3.61 12.62 4.71
C LYS A 88 2.40 12.42 3.78
N LYS A 89 2.23 11.22 3.27
CA LYS A 89 1.10 10.91 2.38
C LYS A 89 -0.23 11.02 3.12
N LYS A 90 -0.29 10.59 4.37
CA LYS A 90 -1.49 10.72 5.20
C LYS A 90 -1.85 12.19 5.43
N GLU A 91 -0.87 13.03 5.71
CA GLU A 91 -1.10 14.46 5.89
C GLU A 91 -1.65 15.09 4.61
N GLU A 92 -1.06 14.76 3.48
CA GLU A 92 -1.51 15.26 2.18
C GLU A 92 -2.94 14.81 1.88
N TRP A 93 -3.23 13.55 2.19
CA TRP A 93 -4.57 12.99 1.98
C TRP A 93 -5.62 13.70 2.85
N GLU A 94 -5.33 13.89 4.13
CA GLU A 94 -6.25 14.55 5.05
C GLU A 94 -6.56 15.98 4.61
N LYS A 95 -5.54 16.69 4.16
CA LYS A 95 -5.68 18.05 3.66
C LYS A 95 -6.55 18.10 2.40
N TYR A 96 -6.30 17.18 1.48
CA TYR A 96 -7.07 17.03 0.26
C TYR A 96 -8.54 16.71 0.55
N GLU A 97 -8.76 15.75 1.43
CA GLU A 97 -10.09 15.30 1.81
C GLU A 97 -10.91 16.45 2.41
N LYS A 98 -10.33 17.21 3.33
CA LYS A 98 -10.98 18.36 3.93
C LYS A 98 -11.35 19.43 2.90
N ALA A 99 -10.44 19.69 1.97
CA ALA A 99 -10.68 20.68 0.92
C ALA A 99 -11.83 20.25 0.01
N VAL A 100 -11.87 18.98 -0.35
CA VAL A 100 -12.95 18.44 -1.19
C VAL A 100 -14.29 18.56 -0.47
N HIS A 101 -14.35 18.17 0.79
CA HIS A 101 -15.57 18.27 1.59
C HIS A 101 -16.05 19.72 1.70
N ALA A 102 -15.14 20.65 1.91
CA ALA A 102 -15.49 22.07 2.03
C ALA A 102 -16.13 22.59 0.74
N VAL A 103 -15.65 22.14 -0.41
CA VAL A 103 -16.20 22.57 -1.70
C VAL A 103 -17.56 21.91 -1.97
N LEU A 104 -17.71 20.65 -1.59
CA LEU A 104 -18.94 19.90 -1.85
C LEU A 104 -20.11 20.31 -0.96
N GLU A 105 -19.84 20.90 0.19
CA GLU A 105 -20.89 21.42 1.05
C GLU A 105 -21.37 22.79 0.53
#